data_32249744c09fa724ec7f196c8a66103f
#
_entry.id   32249744c09fa724ec7f196c8a66103f
#
_cell.length_a   1.000
_cell.length_b   1.000
_cell.length_c   1.000
_cell.angle_alpha   90.00
_cell.angle_beta   90.00
_cell.angle_gamma   90.00
#
_symmetry.space_group_name_H-M   'P 1'
#
loop_
_entity.id
_entity.type
_entity.pdbx_description
1 polymer ?
#
loop_
_entity_poly.entity_id
_entity_poly.type
_entity_poly.pdbx_seq_one_letter_code
_entity_poly.pdbx_strand_id
1 'polypeptide(L)'
;MSAVIELHGVHKTYRLGQHVIPALQGVDLAVQRGELLALTGPSGSGKSTILNLAGLIDRPDRGDIVLDGRNVGELDETQRTLLRRDALGFVFQSFNLVPVMTVAENVDYPLFIAGVPAAERRKRVALQLEAVGLQDHAQHRPDALSGGQRQRVAIARALVKRPRLVIADEPTASLDSHTADQVLELMRERGHAEGAAFVIATHDSRLTQRCDRIIALCDGRLQ
;
A
#
# COMPACT_ATOMS: atom_id res chain seq x y z
N MET A 1 21.05 0.87 6.59
CA MET A 1 19.93 1.55 5.91
C MET A 1 18.90 1.88 6.97
N SER A 2 18.20 3.01 6.87
CA SER A 2 17.18 3.39 7.87
C SER A 2 15.84 2.78 7.50
N ALA A 3 15.12 2.21 8.48
CA ALA A 3 13.77 1.73 8.28
C ALA A 3 12.83 2.88 7.90
N VAL A 4 11.87 2.60 7.01
CA VAL A 4 10.80 3.54 6.66
C VAL A 4 9.64 3.43 7.64
N ILE A 5 9.36 2.21 8.12
CA ILE A 5 8.37 1.96 9.16
C ILE A 5 8.87 0.90 10.13
N GLU A 6 8.58 1.09 11.41
CA GLU A 6 8.88 0.15 12.48
C GLU A 6 7.65 -0.02 13.38
N LEU A 7 7.35 -1.25 13.74
CA LEU A 7 6.38 -1.65 14.74
C LEU A 7 7.18 -2.25 15.91
N HIS A 8 6.96 -1.79 17.13
CA HIS A 8 7.67 -2.22 18.32
C HIS A 8 6.68 -2.78 19.35
N GLY A 9 6.72 -4.10 19.58
CA GLY A 9 5.87 -4.79 20.54
C GLY A 9 4.37 -4.54 20.34
N VAL A 10 3.92 -4.48 19.08
CA VAL A 10 2.57 -4.05 18.74
C VAL A 10 1.52 -5.11 19.08
N HIS A 11 0.51 -4.71 19.85
CA HIS A 11 -0.69 -5.50 20.16
C HIS A 11 -1.92 -4.83 19.57
N LYS A 12 -2.85 -5.66 19.06
CA LYS A 12 -4.16 -5.21 18.60
C LYS A 12 -5.23 -6.25 18.89
N THR A 13 -6.36 -5.79 19.41
CA THR A 13 -7.50 -6.64 19.74
C THR A 13 -8.77 -6.01 19.17
N TYR A 14 -9.60 -6.80 18.53
CA TYR A 14 -10.93 -6.37 18.10
C TYR A 14 -12.02 -6.98 18.97
N ARG A 15 -13.11 -6.27 19.12
CA ARG A 15 -14.31 -6.73 19.81
C ARG A 15 -15.44 -6.95 18.81
N LEU A 16 -15.95 -8.18 18.75
CA LEU A 16 -17.11 -8.54 17.93
C LEU A 16 -18.22 -9.01 18.86
N GLY A 17 -19.09 -8.11 19.25
CA GLY A 17 -20.07 -8.36 20.32
C GLY A 17 -19.38 -8.63 21.66
N GLN A 18 -19.59 -9.82 22.22
CA GLN A 18 -18.92 -10.26 23.46
C GLN A 18 -17.56 -10.97 23.21
N HIS A 19 -17.23 -11.27 21.99
CA HIS A 19 -15.96 -11.95 21.67
C HIS A 19 -14.82 -10.96 21.54
N VAL A 20 -13.70 -11.31 22.19
CA VAL A 20 -12.44 -10.56 22.12
C VAL A 20 -11.49 -11.35 21.23
N ILE A 21 -11.06 -10.75 20.11
CA ILE A 21 -10.21 -11.40 19.11
C ILE A 21 -8.85 -10.70 19.14
N PRO A 22 -7.79 -11.34 19.68
CA PRO A 22 -6.43 -10.81 19.61
C PRO A 22 -5.93 -10.95 18.17
N ALA A 23 -5.83 -9.85 17.45
CA ALA A 23 -5.39 -9.82 16.08
C ALA A 23 -3.87 -9.74 15.94
N LEU A 24 -3.18 -9.04 16.86
CA LEU A 24 -1.72 -8.98 16.95
C LEU A 24 -1.25 -9.12 18.40
N GLN A 25 -0.15 -9.84 18.59
CA GLN A 25 0.35 -10.23 19.91
C GLN A 25 1.86 -9.99 20.04
N GLY A 26 2.27 -8.72 20.23
CA GLY A 26 3.68 -8.35 20.41
C GLY A 26 4.46 -8.44 19.09
N VAL A 27 3.98 -7.77 18.06
CA VAL A 27 4.63 -7.77 16.74
C VAL A 27 5.75 -6.74 16.68
N ASP A 28 6.95 -7.21 16.34
CA ASP A 28 8.12 -6.38 16.02
C ASP A 28 8.44 -6.52 14.53
N LEU A 29 8.33 -5.43 13.77
CA LEU A 29 8.53 -5.42 12.32
C LEU A 29 9.24 -4.13 11.92
N ALA A 30 10.28 -4.24 11.11
CA ALA A 30 10.92 -3.09 10.47
C ALA A 30 10.95 -3.32 8.95
N VAL A 31 10.64 -2.28 8.17
CA VAL A 31 10.69 -2.29 6.70
C VAL A 31 11.68 -1.23 6.24
N GLN A 32 12.61 -1.62 5.38
CA GLN A 32 13.67 -0.74 4.91
C GLN A 32 13.19 0.11 3.71
N ARG A 33 13.88 1.23 3.46
CA ARG A 33 13.59 2.06 2.27
C ARG A 33 13.82 1.25 0.98
N GLY A 34 12.85 1.32 0.07
CA GLY A 34 12.89 0.59 -1.20
C GLY A 34 12.67 -0.91 -1.10
N GLU A 35 12.44 -1.45 0.12
CA GLU A 35 12.20 -2.87 0.34
C GLU A 35 10.78 -3.28 -0.11
N LEU A 36 10.68 -4.39 -0.81
CA LEU A 36 9.43 -5.11 -1.06
C LEU A 36 9.29 -6.23 -0.03
N LEU A 37 8.48 -6.02 0.99
CA LEU A 37 8.18 -6.99 2.05
C LEU A 37 6.85 -7.69 1.78
N ALA A 38 6.86 -9.03 1.70
CA ALA A 38 5.65 -9.85 1.68
C ALA A 38 5.26 -10.30 3.09
N LEU A 39 3.99 -10.09 3.45
CA LEU A 39 3.34 -10.68 4.62
C LEU A 39 2.48 -11.86 4.16
N THR A 40 2.81 -13.06 4.62
CA THR A 40 2.09 -14.30 4.30
C THR A 40 1.42 -14.88 5.53
N GLY A 41 0.51 -15.83 5.33
CA GLY A 41 -0.17 -16.52 6.44
C GLY A 41 -1.65 -16.80 6.11
N PRO A 42 -2.31 -17.65 6.90
CA PRO A 42 -3.69 -18.01 6.68
C PRO A 42 -4.65 -16.81 6.82
N SER A 43 -5.89 -16.99 6.37
CA SER A 43 -6.94 -15.99 6.62
C SER A 43 -7.13 -15.81 8.12
N GLY A 44 -7.31 -14.56 8.56
CA GLY A 44 -7.46 -14.23 9.98
C GLY A 44 -6.15 -14.17 10.78
N SER A 45 -4.98 -14.41 10.19
CA SER A 45 -3.69 -14.37 10.91
C SER A 45 -3.28 -12.97 11.41
N GLY A 46 -3.90 -11.88 10.92
CA GLY A 46 -3.60 -10.50 11.30
C GLY A 46 -2.92 -9.66 10.22
N LYS A 47 -2.74 -10.16 8.99
CA LYS A 47 -2.09 -9.42 7.88
C LYS A 47 -2.74 -8.06 7.62
N SER A 48 -4.05 -8.04 7.41
CA SER A 48 -4.79 -6.78 7.17
C SER A 48 -4.73 -5.84 8.37
N THR A 49 -4.59 -6.37 9.59
CA THR A 49 -4.36 -5.56 10.79
C THR A 49 -2.99 -4.88 10.73
N ILE A 50 -1.91 -5.59 10.37
CA ILE A 50 -0.59 -4.97 10.16
C ILE A 50 -0.69 -3.91 9.07
N LEU A 51 -1.35 -4.19 7.93
CA LEU A 51 -1.51 -3.19 6.85
C LEU A 51 -2.27 -1.94 7.33
N ASN A 52 -3.34 -2.10 8.12
CA ASN A 52 -4.11 -0.98 8.66
C ASN A 52 -3.30 -0.14 9.64
N LEU A 53 -2.50 -0.77 10.48
CA LEU A 53 -1.62 -0.08 11.43
C LEU A 53 -0.48 0.64 10.71
N ALA A 54 0.22 -0.05 9.80
CA ALA A 54 1.27 0.53 8.97
C ALA A 54 0.75 1.65 8.06
N GLY A 55 -0.51 1.51 7.59
CA GLY A 55 -1.24 2.51 6.80
C GLY A 55 -1.79 3.68 7.62
N LEU A 56 -1.58 3.70 8.93
CA LEU A 56 -2.14 4.70 9.87
C LEU A 56 -3.68 4.79 9.81
N ILE A 57 -4.37 3.73 9.38
CA ILE A 57 -5.83 3.65 9.35
C ILE A 57 -6.36 3.31 10.74
N ASP A 58 -5.67 2.42 11.47
CA ASP A 58 -5.99 2.02 12.83
C ASP A 58 -4.87 2.40 13.81
N ARG A 59 -5.10 2.19 15.11
CA ARG A 59 -4.12 2.42 16.18
C ARG A 59 -3.83 1.11 16.91
N PRO A 60 -2.59 0.89 17.35
CA PRO A 60 -2.31 -0.24 18.25
C PRO A 60 -2.95 -0.03 19.61
N ASP A 61 -3.27 -1.11 20.31
CA ASP A 61 -3.72 -1.05 21.71
C ASP A 61 -2.54 -0.91 22.66
N ARG A 62 -1.37 -1.46 22.25
CA ARG A 62 -0.07 -1.35 22.94
C ARG A 62 1.05 -1.42 21.93
N GLY A 63 2.23 -0.92 22.33
CA GLY A 63 3.39 -0.84 21.47
C GLY A 63 3.41 0.42 20.65
N ASP A 64 4.47 0.62 19.89
CA ASP A 64 4.73 1.84 19.15
C ASP A 64 4.84 1.59 17.65
N ILE A 65 4.47 2.59 16.88
CA ILE A 65 4.69 2.64 15.42
C ILE A 65 5.52 3.88 15.12
N VAL A 66 6.63 3.66 14.44
CA VAL A 66 7.53 4.72 14.00
C VAL A 66 7.53 4.76 12.48
N LEU A 67 7.18 5.89 11.89
CA LEU A 67 7.22 6.14 10.44
C LEU A 67 8.30 7.19 10.16
N ASP A 68 9.31 6.81 9.41
CA ASP A 68 10.42 7.67 9.03
C ASP A 68 11.10 8.36 10.23
N GLY A 69 11.35 7.59 11.29
CA GLY A 69 11.95 8.04 12.54
C GLY A 69 11.03 8.83 13.47
N ARG A 70 9.75 9.03 13.12
CA ARG A 70 8.75 9.72 13.94
C ARG A 70 7.76 8.74 14.57
N ASN A 71 7.66 8.73 15.90
CA ASN A 71 6.59 7.99 16.58
C ASN A 71 5.23 8.58 16.20
N VAL A 72 4.34 7.75 15.67
CA VAL A 72 3.01 8.15 15.19
C VAL A 72 1.89 7.89 16.21
N GLY A 73 2.22 7.28 17.35
CA GLY A 73 1.26 6.96 18.42
C GLY A 73 0.64 8.20 19.06
N GLU A 74 1.43 9.27 19.19
CA GLU A 74 1.04 10.54 19.82
C GLU A 74 0.28 11.49 18.86
N LEU A 75 0.20 11.14 17.56
CA LEU A 75 -0.45 12.00 16.57
C LEU A 75 -1.97 11.98 16.74
N ASP A 76 -2.59 13.15 16.66
CA ASP A 76 -4.03 13.28 16.51
C ASP A 76 -4.50 12.82 15.12
N GLU A 77 -5.82 12.70 14.91
CA GLU A 77 -6.35 12.17 13.65
C GLU A 77 -6.09 13.11 12.46
N THR A 78 -6.04 14.40 12.70
CA THR A 78 -5.70 15.39 11.65
C THR A 78 -4.25 15.19 11.19
N GLN A 79 -3.34 15.10 12.12
CA GLN A 79 -1.90 14.86 11.85
C GLN A 79 -1.68 13.51 11.14
N ARG A 80 -2.38 12.45 11.57
CA ARG A 80 -2.34 11.13 10.92
C ARG A 80 -2.86 11.20 9.49
N THR A 81 -3.97 11.93 9.27
CA THR A 81 -4.54 12.13 7.93
C THR A 81 -3.58 12.87 7.01
N LEU A 82 -2.92 13.92 7.49
CA LEU A 82 -1.89 14.62 6.73
C LEU A 82 -0.70 13.71 6.40
N LEU A 83 -0.26 12.92 7.36
CA LEU A 83 0.85 11.99 7.17
C LEU A 83 0.49 10.86 6.17
N ARG A 84 -0.73 10.31 6.25
CA ARG A 84 -1.27 9.37 5.23
C ARG A 84 -1.28 10.00 3.84
N ARG A 85 -1.79 11.23 3.75
CA ARG A 85 -1.86 11.97 2.49
C ARG A 85 -0.47 12.13 1.87
N ASP A 86 0.53 12.48 2.65
CA ASP A 86 1.83 12.91 2.13
C ASP A 86 2.85 11.77 1.98
N ALA A 87 2.82 10.77 2.87
CA ALA A 87 3.86 9.74 2.95
C ALA A 87 3.42 8.33 2.50
N LEU A 88 2.11 8.05 2.43
CA LEU A 88 1.63 6.69 2.20
C LEU A 88 0.89 6.54 0.87
N GLY A 89 1.12 5.41 0.16
CA GLY A 89 0.34 4.95 -0.98
C GLY A 89 -0.50 3.72 -0.60
N PHE A 90 -1.60 3.48 -1.31
CA PHE A 90 -2.45 2.31 -1.09
C PHE A 90 -2.82 1.64 -2.41
N VAL A 91 -2.68 0.33 -2.45
CA VAL A 91 -3.08 -0.55 -3.55
C VAL A 91 -3.98 -1.65 -2.99
N PHE A 92 -5.18 -1.80 -3.53
CA PHE A 92 -6.19 -2.74 -3.03
C PHE A 92 -6.50 -3.82 -4.07
N GLN A 93 -6.96 -4.96 -3.61
CA GLN A 93 -7.41 -6.07 -4.45
C GLN A 93 -8.53 -5.66 -5.42
N SER A 94 -9.48 -4.84 -4.99
CA SER A 94 -10.61 -4.34 -5.78
C SER A 94 -10.31 -3.04 -6.51
N PHE A 95 -9.03 -2.66 -6.63
CA PHE A 95 -8.51 -1.44 -7.27
C PHE A 95 -8.95 -0.12 -6.59
N ASN A 96 -10.16 -0.04 -6.06
CA ASN A 96 -10.78 1.12 -5.42
C ASN A 96 -10.63 2.40 -6.27
N LEU A 97 -10.80 2.28 -7.58
CA LEU A 97 -10.85 3.42 -8.50
C LEU A 97 -12.20 4.13 -8.38
N VAL A 98 -12.19 5.44 -8.53
CA VAL A 98 -13.42 6.24 -8.57
C VAL A 98 -14.06 6.06 -9.96
N PRO A 99 -15.22 5.39 -10.08
CA PRO A 99 -15.74 4.93 -11.38
C PRO A 99 -16.17 6.06 -12.31
N VAL A 100 -16.54 7.21 -11.76
CA VAL A 100 -16.96 8.39 -12.54
C VAL A 100 -15.79 9.24 -13.04
N MET A 101 -14.59 9.01 -12.52
CA MET A 101 -13.35 9.68 -12.92
C MET A 101 -12.66 8.91 -14.04
N THR A 102 -11.98 9.63 -14.92
CA THR A 102 -11.07 9.05 -15.92
C THR A 102 -9.84 8.45 -15.25
N VAL A 103 -9.03 7.72 -16.01
CA VAL A 103 -7.72 7.20 -15.58
C VAL A 103 -6.82 8.34 -15.09
N ALA A 104 -6.71 9.43 -15.88
CA ALA A 104 -5.90 10.58 -15.51
C ALA A 104 -6.40 11.24 -14.22
N GLU A 105 -7.71 11.40 -14.06
CA GLU A 105 -8.31 12.00 -12.85
C GLU A 105 -8.11 11.11 -11.62
N ASN A 106 -8.22 9.79 -11.73
CA ASN A 106 -7.92 8.87 -10.64
C ASN A 106 -6.47 9.00 -10.16
N VAL A 107 -5.51 9.16 -11.08
CA VAL A 107 -4.10 9.36 -10.75
C VAL A 107 -3.82 10.78 -10.25
N ASP A 108 -4.53 11.80 -10.77
CA ASP A 108 -4.40 13.21 -10.33
C ASP A 108 -4.93 13.44 -8.91
N TYR A 109 -5.95 12.70 -8.50
CA TYR A 109 -6.70 12.95 -7.27
C TYR A 109 -5.86 13.07 -6.00
N PRO A 110 -4.87 12.19 -5.72
CA PRO A 110 -3.99 12.35 -4.57
C PRO A 110 -3.19 13.65 -4.58
N LEU A 111 -2.74 14.11 -5.75
CA LEU A 111 -2.01 15.35 -5.89
C LEU A 111 -2.93 16.58 -5.72
N PHE A 112 -4.17 16.47 -6.18
CA PHE A 112 -5.19 17.50 -5.99
C PHE A 112 -5.47 17.73 -4.50
N ILE A 113 -5.70 16.66 -3.73
CA ILE A 113 -5.91 16.73 -2.27
C ILE A 113 -4.67 17.27 -1.55
N ALA A 114 -3.46 16.98 -2.05
CA ALA A 114 -2.22 17.48 -1.49
C ALA A 114 -1.97 18.97 -1.83
N GLY A 115 -2.85 19.62 -2.60
CA GLY A 115 -2.72 21.04 -2.96
C GLY A 115 -1.64 21.32 -4.01
N VAL A 116 -1.19 20.31 -4.76
CA VAL A 116 -0.18 20.49 -5.82
C VAL A 116 -0.74 21.36 -6.94
N PRO A 117 -0.01 22.38 -7.44
CA PRO A 117 -0.48 23.24 -8.54
C PRO A 117 -0.83 22.46 -9.81
N ALA A 118 -1.88 22.86 -10.53
CA ALA A 118 -2.44 22.13 -11.67
C ALA A 118 -1.43 21.84 -12.79
N ALA A 119 -0.50 22.75 -13.07
CA ALA A 119 0.53 22.54 -14.08
C ALA A 119 1.48 21.41 -13.70
N GLU A 120 1.90 21.34 -12.44
CA GLU A 120 2.76 20.28 -11.92
C GLU A 120 2.01 18.95 -11.84
N ARG A 121 0.74 18.94 -11.43
CA ARG A 121 -0.09 17.73 -11.43
C ARG A 121 -0.16 17.10 -12.82
N ARG A 122 -0.53 17.89 -13.84
CA ARG A 122 -0.60 17.41 -15.23
C ARG A 122 0.71 16.74 -15.67
N LYS A 123 1.85 17.35 -15.35
CA LYS A 123 3.17 16.80 -15.67
C LYS A 123 3.41 15.45 -14.97
N ARG A 124 3.17 15.41 -13.65
CA ARG A 124 3.38 14.16 -12.87
C ARG A 124 2.44 13.05 -13.32
N VAL A 125 1.17 13.34 -13.58
CA VAL A 125 0.19 12.36 -14.06
C VAL A 125 0.62 11.80 -15.41
N ALA A 126 1.03 12.66 -16.37
CA ALA A 126 1.48 12.20 -17.68
C ALA A 126 2.68 11.24 -17.57
N LEU A 127 3.72 11.63 -16.82
CA LEU A 127 4.89 10.79 -16.56
C LEU A 127 4.53 9.47 -15.87
N GLN A 128 3.59 9.50 -14.93
CA GLN A 128 3.19 8.31 -14.20
C GLN A 128 2.39 7.35 -15.08
N LEU A 129 1.50 7.88 -15.94
CA LEU A 129 0.74 7.06 -16.90
C LEU A 129 1.64 6.44 -17.97
N GLU A 130 2.63 7.17 -18.46
CA GLU A 130 3.66 6.64 -19.35
C GLU A 130 4.44 5.49 -18.68
N ALA A 131 4.86 5.70 -17.43
CA ALA A 131 5.63 4.72 -16.66
C ALA A 131 4.88 3.40 -16.39
N VAL A 132 3.53 3.41 -16.39
CA VAL A 132 2.70 2.20 -16.25
C VAL A 132 2.11 1.72 -17.60
N GLY A 133 2.46 2.36 -18.73
CA GLY A 133 2.02 2.01 -20.08
C GLY A 133 0.53 2.27 -20.32
N LEU A 134 -0.01 3.37 -19.77
CA LEU A 134 -1.43 3.73 -19.88
C LEU A 134 -1.67 5.15 -20.42
N GLN A 135 -0.68 5.76 -21.09
CA GLN A 135 -0.80 7.11 -21.66
C GLN A 135 -1.98 7.22 -22.64
N ASP A 136 -2.21 6.20 -23.48
CA ASP A 136 -3.27 6.17 -24.46
C ASP A 136 -4.67 5.93 -23.86
N HIS A 137 -4.70 5.53 -22.58
CA HIS A 137 -5.94 5.28 -21.83
C HIS A 137 -6.31 6.42 -20.88
N ALA A 138 -5.57 7.52 -20.88
CA ALA A 138 -5.71 8.61 -19.91
C ALA A 138 -7.15 9.15 -19.77
N GLN A 139 -7.91 9.19 -20.86
CA GLN A 139 -9.29 9.69 -20.91
C GLN A 139 -10.36 8.59 -20.74
N HIS A 140 -9.96 7.32 -20.66
CA HIS A 140 -10.90 6.23 -20.42
C HIS A 140 -11.36 6.24 -18.94
N ARG A 141 -12.55 5.68 -18.70
CA ARG A 141 -13.04 5.38 -17.36
C ARG A 141 -12.67 3.95 -16.95
N PRO A 142 -12.69 3.63 -15.65
CA PRO A 142 -12.32 2.30 -15.15
C PRO A 142 -13.12 1.13 -15.75
N ASP A 143 -14.36 1.35 -16.16
CA ASP A 143 -15.23 0.33 -16.77
C ASP A 143 -14.76 -0.08 -18.18
N ALA A 144 -14.05 0.81 -18.89
CA ALA A 144 -13.46 0.53 -20.21
C ALA A 144 -12.10 -0.19 -20.14
N LEU A 145 -11.60 -0.55 -18.92
CA LEU A 145 -10.29 -1.13 -18.72
C LEU A 145 -10.34 -2.60 -18.32
N SER A 146 -9.33 -3.38 -18.74
CA SER A 146 -9.08 -4.73 -18.21
C SER A 146 -8.72 -4.70 -16.71
N GLY A 147 -8.78 -5.84 -16.02
CA GLY A 147 -8.36 -5.96 -14.62
C GLY A 147 -6.92 -5.49 -14.39
N GLY A 148 -5.98 -5.94 -15.24
CA GLY A 148 -4.58 -5.54 -15.15
C GLY A 148 -4.35 -4.04 -15.42
N GLN A 149 -5.09 -3.45 -16.37
CA GLN A 149 -5.04 -2.01 -16.60
C GLN A 149 -5.56 -1.25 -15.38
N ARG A 150 -6.68 -1.66 -14.79
CA ARG A 150 -7.21 -1.07 -13.54
C ARG A 150 -6.19 -1.13 -12.41
N GLN A 151 -5.49 -2.26 -12.27
CA GLN A 151 -4.45 -2.40 -11.25
C GLN A 151 -3.26 -1.49 -11.51
N ARG A 152 -2.82 -1.33 -12.77
CA ARG A 152 -1.77 -0.37 -13.13
C ARG A 152 -2.18 1.07 -12.82
N VAL A 153 -3.46 1.44 -13.02
CA VAL A 153 -3.99 2.76 -12.58
C VAL A 153 -3.92 2.90 -11.07
N ALA A 154 -4.30 1.87 -10.30
CA ALA A 154 -4.22 1.90 -8.84
C ALA A 154 -2.78 2.07 -8.34
N ILE A 155 -1.80 1.40 -8.97
CA ILE A 155 -0.37 1.55 -8.68
C ILE A 155 0.11 2.96 -9.04
N ALA A 156 -0.24 3.46 -10.23
CA ALA A 156 0.10 4.82 -10.65
C ALA A 156 -0.44 5.86 -9.65
N ARG A 157 -1.69 5.72 -9.24
CA ARG A 157 -2.33 6.57 -8.22
C ARG A 157 -1.60 6.52 -6.87
N ALA A 158 -1.17 5.34 -6.46
CA ALA A 158 -0.44 5.17 -5.21
C ALA A 158 0.93 5.87 -5.25
N LEU A 159 1.64 5.80 -6.38
CA LEU A 159 3.02 6.26 -6.55
C LEU A 159 3.15 7.72 -7.00
N VAL A 160 2.12 8.33 -7.63
CA VAL A 160 2.21 9.68 -8.25
C VAL A 160 2.69 10.78 -7.31
N LYS A 161 2.46 10.64 -6.01
CA LYS A 161 2.92 11.58 -4.98
C LYS A 161 4.29 11.22 -4.38
N ARG A 162 4.95 10.17 -4.88
CA ARG A 162 6.22 9.64 -4.40
C ARG A 162 6.18 9.30 -2.90
N PRO A 163 5.31 8.36 -2.52
CA PRO A 163 5.17 7.95 -1.12
C PRO A 163 6.45 7.31 -0.61
N ARG A 164 6.65 7.31 0.70
CA ARG A 164 7.75 6.58 1.35
C ARG A 164 7.42 5.10 1.52
N LEU A 165 6.14 4.80 1.72
CA LEU A 165 5.63 3.45 1.93
C LEU A 165 4.34 3.25 1.14
N VAL A 166 4.23 2.12 0.46
CA VAL A 166 3.02 1.65 -0.20
C VAL A 166 2.49 0.42 0.54
N ILE A 167 1.24 0.49 0.93
CA ILE A 167 0.48 -0.61 1.54
C ILE A 167 -0.31 -1.30 0.42
N ALA A 168 -0.09 -2.60 0.22
CA ALA A 168 -0.75 -3.37 -0.81
C ALA A 168 -1.46 -4.59 -0.21
N ASP A 169 -2.78 -4.68 -0.38
CA ASP A 169 -3.58 -5.80 0.10
C ASP A 169 -4.03 -6.63 -1.12
N GLU A 170 -3.48 -7.85 -1.24
CA GLU A 170 -3.75 -8.81 -2.31
C GLU A 170 -3.74 -8.19 -3.72
N PRO A 171 -2.67 -7.48 -4.12
CA PRO A 171 -2.66 -6.63 -5.32
C PRO A 171 -2.82 -7.39 -6.64
N THR A 172 -2.71 -8.71 -6.64
CA THR A 172 -2.79 -9.57 -7.84
C THR A 172 -3.92 -10.58 -7.80
N ALA A 173 -4.69 -10.68 -6.71
CA ALA A 173 -5.68 -11.73 -6.52
C ALA A 173 -6.83 -11.74 -7.56
N SER A 174 -7.11 -10.60 -8.19
CA SER A 174 -8.15 -10.47 -9.22
C SER A 174 -7.62 -10.57 -10.66
N LEU A 175 -6.36 -10.99 -10.83
CA LEU A 175 -5.67 -11.02 -12.13
C LEU A 175 -5.33 -12.44 -12.56
N ASP A 176 -5.29 -12.68 -13.87
CA ASP A 176 -4.68 -13.88 -14.42
C ASP A 176 -3.17 -13.88 -14.19
N SER A 177 -2.55 -15.08 -14.29
CA SER A 177 -1.14 -15.28 -13.94
C SER A 177 -0.17 -14.39 -14.70
N HIS A 178 -0.38 -14.21 -16.01
CA HIS A 178 0.51 -13.40 -16.84
C HIS A 178 0.41 -11.91 -16.49
N THR A 179 -0.81 -11.41 -16.32
CA THR A 179 -1.06 -10.02 -15.91
C THR A 179 -0.53 -9.76 -14.48
N ALA A 180 -0.69 -10.73 -13.57
CA ALA A 180 -0.14 -10.64 -12.22
C ALA A 180 1.39 -10.47 -12.24
N ASP A 181 2.10 -11.27 -13.04
CA ASP A 181 3.56 -11.16 -13.17
C ASP A 181 4.01 -9.79 -13.70
N GLN A 182 3.30 -9.24 -14.68
CA GLN A 182 3.59 -7.90 -15.20
C GLN A 182 3.36 -6.80 -14.14
N VAL A 183 2.31 -6.91 -13.36
CA VAL A 183 1.98 -5.97 -12.29
C VAL A 183 3.03 -6.02 -11.18
N LEU A 184 3.50 -7.21 -10.82
CA LEU A 184 4.55 -7.39 -9.80
C LEU A 184 5.88 -6.79 -10.24
N GLU A 185 6.30 -7.05 -11.49
CA GLU A 185 7.52 -6.45 -12.02
C GLU A 185 7.43 -4.92 -12.03
N LEU A 186 6.28 -4.37 -12.46
CA LEU A 186 6.01 -2.94 -12.41
C LEU A 186 6.14 -2.38 -10.97
N MET A 187 5.56 -3.05 -9.97
CA MET A 187 5.67 -2.62 -8.57
C MET A 187 7.12 -2.60 -8.10
N ARG A 188 7.90 -3.63 -8.46
CA ARG A 188 9.31 -3.75 -8.11
C ARG A 188 10.14 -2.65 -8.78
N GLU A 189 10.04 -2.52 -10.11
CA GLU A 189 10.79 -1.52 -10.87
C GLU A 189 10.47 -0.09 -10.38
N ARG A 190 9.18 0.22 -10.21
CA ARG A 190 8.75 1.56 -9.77
C ARG A 190 9.08 1.82 -8.31
N GLY A 191 8.96 0.80 -7.44
CA GLY A 191 9.37 0.91 -6.05
C GLY A 191 10.84 1.27 -5.91
N HIS A 192 11.73 0.55 -6.58
CA HIS A 192 13.16 0.82 -6.58
C HIS A 192 13.48 2.19 -7.21
N ALA A 193 12.88 2.51 -8.36
CA ALA A 193 13.14 3.77 -9.07
C ALA A 193 12.71 5.01 -8.24
N GLU A 194 11.65 4.90 -7.45
CA GLU A 194 11.11 5.99 -6.64
C GLU A 194 11.54 5.93 -5.17
N GLY A 195 12.28 4.88 -4.78
CA GLY A 195 12.73 4.65 -3.40
C GLY A 195 11.58 4.40 -2.41
N ALA A 196 10.42 3.96 -2.91
CA ALA A 196 9.26 3.61 -2.11
C ALA A 196 9.38 2.17 -1.59
N ALA A 197 9.16 1.98 -0.28
CA ALA A 197 9.01 0.64 0.27
C ALA A 197 7.59 0.10 0.04
N PHE A 198 7.44 -1.23 0.01
CA PHE A 198 6.14 -1.89 -0.09
C PHE A 198 5.96 -2.88 1.05
N VAL A 199 4.77 -2.85 1.67
CA VAL A 199 4.28 -3.92 2.54
C VAL A 199 3.08 -4.55 1.86
N ILE A 200 3.21 -5.82 1.48
CA ILE A 200 2.28 -6.53 0.61
C ILE A 200 1.71 -7.72 1.37
N ALA A 201 0.42 -7.71 1.71
CA ALA A 201 -0.25 -8.93 2.16
C ALA A 201 -0.63 -9.77 0.96
N THR A 202 -0.25 -11.05 0.97
CA THR A 202 -0.57 -11.96 -0.11
C THR A 202 -0.53 -13.42 0.33
N HIS A 203 -1.27 -14.27 -0.39
CA HIS A 203 -1.16 -15.73 -0.36
C HIS A 203 -0.58 -16.29 -1.66
N ASP A 204 -0.23 -15.44 -2.64
CA ASP A 204 0.33 -15.87 -3.92
C ASP A 204 1.84 -16.10 -3.80
N SER A 205 2.25 -17.37 -3.98
CA SER A 205 3.66 -17.76 -3.91
C SER A 205 4.53 -17.13 -5.01
N ARG A 206 3.96 -16.79 -6.16
CA ARG A 206 4.68 -16.09 -7.25
C ARG A 206 5.08 -14.69 -6.83
N LEU A 207 4.18 -13.99 -6.12
CA LEU A 207 4.47 -12.67 -5.57
C LEU A 207 5.58 -12.73 -4.53
N THR A 208 5.51 -13.68 -3.61
CA THR A 208 6.51 -13.80 -2.55
C THR A 208 7.92 -14.03 -3.08
N GLN A 209 8.07 -14.81 -4.17
CA GLN A 209 9.37 -15.06 -4.81
C GLN A 209 10.02 -13.80 -5.41
N ARG A 210 9.27 -12.75 -5.64
CA ARG A 210 9.75 -11.47 -6.19
C ARG A 210 9.97 -10.38 -5.13
N CYS A 211 9.62 -10.68 -3.87
CA CYS A 211 9.87 -9.78 -2.74
C CYS A 211 11.28 -9.97 -2.19
N ASP A 212 11.83 -8.90 -1.64
CA ASP A 212 13.16 -8.91 -1.03
C ASP A 212 13.16 -9.71 0.29
N ARG A 213 12.02 -9.71 0.99
CA ARG A 213 11.84 -10.44 2.24
C ARG A 213 10.41 -10.94 2.39
N ILE A 214 10.26 -12.09 3.00
CA ILE A 214 8.99 -12.72 3.31
C ILE A 214 8.91 -12.91 4.83
N ILE A 215 7.78 -12.53 5.41
CA ILE A 215 7.47 -12.77 6.81
C ILE A 215 6.15 -13.52 6.89
N ALA A 216 6.17 -14.64 7.60
CA ALA A 216 4.95 -15.39 7.88
C ALA A 216 4.30 -14.87 9.15
N LEU A 217 2.97 -14.77 9.12
CA LEU A 217 2.14 -14.38 10.26
C LEU A 217 1.18 -15.52 10.60
N CYS A 218 1.20 -15.97 11.86
CA CYS A 218 0.31 -16.98 12.38
C CYS A 218 -0.24 -16.53 13.73
N ASP A 219 -1.56 -16.56 13.91
CA ASP A 219 -2.25 -16.21 15.16
C ASP A 219 -1.76 -14.89 15.79
N GLY A 220 -1.56 -13.88 14.94
CA GLY A 220 -1.14 -12.55 15.37
C GLY A 220 0.34 -12.43 15.77
N ARG A 221 1.19 -13.40 15.41
CA ARG A 221 2.64 -13.39 15.70
C ARG A 221 3.44 -13.62 14.44
N LEU A 222 4.58 -12.94 14.33
CA LEU A 222 5.56 -13.19 13.28
C LEU A 222 6.33 -14.48 13.56
N GLN A 223 6.66 -15.22 12.48
CA GLN A 223 7.43 -16.46 12.50
C GLN A 223 8.72 -16.30 11.72
#